data_e95e05d3ea63c8eb21376d9e53b8c48c
#
_entry.id   e95e05d3ea63c8eb21376d9e53b8c48c
#
_cell.length_a   1.000
_cell.length_b   1.000
_cell.length_c   1.000
_cell.angle_alpha   90.00
_cell.angle_beta   90.00
_cell.angle_gamma   90.00
#
_symmetry.space_group_name_H-M   'P 1'
#
loop_
_entity.id
_entity.type
_entity.pdbx_description
1 polymer ?
#
loop_
_entity_poly.entity_id
_entity_poly.type
_entity_poly.pdbx_seq_one_letter_code
_entity_poly.pdbx_strand_id
1 'polypeptide(L)'
;NSEVDYVHMSSVSDSVAHIFRHYTSPTVEEVHAYRQQCGYGPFLKHMAMEADLVEFLEITSKSYELAISTNRTDTMEALLKSHHLDNYFGKVMTASNARRPKPAPDALQEILAHYKCIPGEAIFIGDSIVDEEHARSCDVPLIAFRNPKLQAAYHVDSFLEILELPPFVK
;
A
#
# COMPACT_ATOMS: atom_id res chain seq x y z
N ASN A 1 -21.20 2.96 3.23
CA ASN A 1 -21.60 2.57 4.58
C ASN A 1 -20.51 3.02 5.54
N SER A 2 -20.85 3.87 6.51
CA SER A 2 -19.89 4.54 7.42
C SER A 2 -18.95 3.58 8.17
N GLU A 3 -19.42 2.39 8.52
CA GLU A 3 -18.58 1.36 9.17
C GLU A 3 -17.52 0.80 8.22
N VAL A 4 -17.87 0.54 6.97
CA VAL A 4 -16.93 0.07 5.94
C VAL A 4 -15.90 1.17 5.63
N ASP A 5 -16.36 2.43 5.50
CA ASP A 5 -15.48 3.56 5.24
C ASP A 5 -14.47 3.75 6.39
N TYR A 6 -14.93 3.61 7.65
CA TYR A 6 -14.04 3.66 8.81
C TYR A 6 -12.97 2.58 8.78
N VAL A 7 -13.36 1.32 8.50
CA VAL A 7 -12.43 0.18 8.44
C VAL A 7 -11.39 0.37 7.33
N HIS A 8 -11.79 0.86 6.16
CA HIS A 8 -10.87 1.14 5.05
C HIS A 8 -9.84 2.22 5.37
N MET A 9 -10.22 3.20 6.18
CA MET A 9 -9.38 4.36 6.50
C MET A 9 -8.57 4.20 7.80
N SER A 10 -8.74 3.08 8.51
CA SER A 10 -8.14 2.85 9.82
C SER A 10 -7.04 1.77 9.76
N SER A 11 -6.17 1.77 10.76
CA SER A 11 -5.28 0.64 10.98
C SER A 11 -6.10 -0.63 11.27
N VAL A 12 -5.50 -1.79 11.03
CA VAL A 12 -6.18 -3.06 11.33
C VAL A 12 -6.50 -3.18 12.82
N SER A 13 -5.65 -2.67 13.70
CA SER A 13 -5.90 -2.67 15.15
C SER A 13 -7.11 -1.82 15.50
N ASP A 14 -7.18 -0.61 14.96
CA ASP A 14 -8.31 0.30 15.20
C ASP A 14 -9.61 -0.24 14.60
N SER A 15 -9.54 -0.86 13.42
CA SER A 15 -10.68 -1.52 12.77
C SER A 15 -11.25 -2.66 13.64
N VAL A 16 -10.38 -3.52 14.16
CA VAL A 16 -10.79 -4.61 15.06
C VAL A 16 -11.39 -4.04 16.36
N ALA A 17 -10.72 -3.10 16.99
CA ALA A 17 -11.21 -2.45 18.20
C ALA A 17 -12.57 -1.78 17.96
N HIS A 18 -12.75 -1.10 16.82
CA HIS A 18 -14.01 -0.45 16.47
C HIS A 18 -15.14 -1.45 16.23
N ILE A 19 -14.91 -2.51 15.44
CA ILE A 19 -15.93 -3.53 15.13
C ILE A 19 -16.36 -4.27 16.39
N PHE A 20 -15.41 -4.63 17.25
CA PHE A 20 -15.66 -5.43 18.45
C PHE A 20 -15.90 -4.59 19.72
N ARG A 21 -16.01 -3.27 19.63
CA ARG A 21 -16.17 -2.33 20.76
C ARG A 21 -17.35 -2.64 21.72
N HIS A 22 -18.36 -3.35 21.24
CA HIS A 22 -19.56 -3.71 22.00
C HIS A 22 -19.62 -5.20 22.38
N TYR A 23 -18.61 -5.98 22.02
CA TYR A 23 -18.57 -7.39 22.31
C TYR A 23 -17.75 -7.66 23.59
N THR A 24 -18.28 -8.51 24.45
CA THR A 24 -17.57 -9.01 25.62
C THR A 24 -16.84 -10.33 25.32
N SER A 25 -17.26 -11.04 24.29
CA SER A 25 -16.62 -12.23 23.73
C SER A 25 -16.98 -12.34 22.23
N PRO A 26 -16.02 -12.58 21.31
CA PRO A 26 -14.59 -12.61 21.63
C PRO A 26 -14.06 -11.24 22.05
N THR A 27 -13.01 -11.20 22.89
CA THR A 27 -12.29 -9.97 23.21
C THR A 27 -11.46 -9.50 22.01
N VAL A 28 -11.04 -8.23 22.00
CA VAL A 28 -10.18 -7.67 20.94
C VAL A 28 -8.87 -8.47 20.84
N GLU A 29 -8.30 -8.91 21.96
CA GLU A 29 -7.08 -9.72 22.01
C GLU A 29 -7.29 -11.10 21.38
N GLU A 30 -8.41 -11.76 21.67
CA GLU A 30 -8.76 -13.05 21.07
C GLU A 30 -8.96 -12.94 19.56
N VAL A 31 -9.60 -11.87 19.09
CA VAL A 31 -9.75 -11.59 17.65
C VAL A 31 -8.39 -11.37 16.97
N HIS A 32 -7.50 -10.62 17.60
CA HIS A 32 -6.14 -10.42 17.07
C HIS A 32 -5.36 -11.74 17.01
N ALA A 33 -5.42 -12.57 18.07
CA ALA A 33 -4.75 -13.87 18.11
C ALA A 33 -5.29 -14.81 17.01
N TYR A 34 -6.60 -14.89 16.85
CA TYR A 34 -7.24 -15.67 15.79
C TYR A 34 -6.84 -15.19 14.40
N ARG A 35 -6.83 -13.89 14.17
CA ARG A 35 -6.43 -13.29 12.90
C ARG A 35 -4.96 -13.57 12.55
N GLN A 36 -4.06 -13.50 13.55
CA GLN A 36 -2.66 -13.87 13.36
C GLN A 36 -2.50 -15.35 13.00
N GLN A 37 -3.28 -16.21 13.64
CA GLN A 37 -3.27 -17.65 13.37
C GLN A 37 -3.82 -17.99 11.97
N CYS A 38 -4.90 -17.34 11.53
CA CYS A 38 -5.52 -17.59 10.24
C CYS A 38 -4.75 -16.92 9.08
N GLY A 39 -4.07 -15.79 9.34
CA GLY A 39 -3.43 -14.98 8.32
C GLY A 39 -4.39 -14.49 7.24
N TYR A 40 -3.83 -13.95 6.16
CA TYR A 40 -4.59 -13.51 4.97
C TYR A 40 -4.70 -14.60 3.88
N GLY A 41 -4.04 -15.75 4.06
CA GLY A 41 -4.00 -16.82 3.07
C GLY A 41 -5.37 -17.19 2.48
N PRO A 42 -6.42 -17.42 3.28
CA PRO A 42 -7.76 -17.75 2.78
C PRO A 42 -8.39 -16.69 1.89
N PHE A 43 -7.96 -15.41 2.01
CA PHE A 43 -8.52 -14.29 1.27
C PHE A 43 -7.76 -13.99 -0.04
N LEU A 44 -6.56 -14.53 -0.23
CA LEU A 44 -5.75 -14.28 -1.44
C LEU A 44 -6.51 -14.61 -2.72
N LYS A 45 -7.26 -15.72 -2.72
CA LYS A 45 -8.07 -16.16 -3.89
C LYS A 45 -9.22 -15.21 -4.25
N HIS A 46 -9.58 -14.28 -3.38
CA HIS A 46 -10.64 -13.29 -3.60
C HIS A 46 -10.08 -11.90 -3.96
N MET A 47 -8.77 -11.76 -3.98
CA MET A 47 -8.12 -10.51 -4.40
C MET A 47 -8.05 -10.49 -5.92
N ALA A 48 -8.61 -9.44 -6.49
CA ALA A 48 -8.49 -9.16 -7.91
C ALA A 48 -7.40 -8.11 -8.14
N MET A 49 -6.59 -8.34 -9.14
CA MET A 49 -5.60 -7.36 -9.60
C MET A 49 -6.29 -6.32 -10.50
N GLU A 50 -5.85 -5.07 -10.45
CA GLU A 50 -6.29 -4.05 -11.39
C GLU A 50 -5.93 -4.47 -12.82
N ALA A 51 -6.86 -4.25 -13.75
CA ALA A 51 -6.79 -4.82 -15.10
C ALA A 51 -5.58 -4.33 -15.90
N ASP A 52 -5.14 -3.10 -15.65
CA ASP A 52 -4.06 -2.42 -16.37
C ASP A 52 -2.71 -2.42 -15.60
N LEU A 53 -2.66 -3.04 -14.42
CA LEU A 53 -1.45 -3.05 -13.58
C LEU A 53 -0.25 -3.72 -14.27
N VAL A 54 -0.46 -4.87 -14.90
CA VAL A 54 0.65 -5.62 -15.54
C VAL A 54 1.26 -4.81 -16.66
N GLU A 55 0.42 -4.24 -17.54
CA GLU A 55 0.89 -3.39 -18.65
C GLU A 55 1.67 -2.17 -18.13
N PHE A 56 1.15 -1.51 -17.10
CA PHE A 56 1.85 -0.40 -16.42
C PHE A 56 3.22 -0.82 -15.90
N LEU A 57 3.31 -1.97 -15.22
CA LEU A 57 4.58 -2.50 -14.69
C LEU A 57 5.57 -2.88 -15.79
N GLU A 58 5.10 -3.50 -16.88
CA GLU A 58 5.93 -3.84 -18.05
C GLU A 58 6.53 -2.61 -18.73
N ILE A 59 5.80 -1.49 -18.75
CA ILE A 59 6.27 -0.24 -19.34
C ILE A 59 7.24 0.46 -18.38
N THR A 60 6.84 0.63 -17.12
CA THR A 60 7.60 1.44 -16.15
C THR A 60 8.89 0.78 -15.69
N SER A 61 8.92 -0.55 -15.52
CA SER A 61 10.12 -1.27 -15.10
C SER A 61 11.32 -1.15 -16.04
N LYS A 62 11.09 -0.70 -17.28
CA LYS A 62 12.17 -0.45 -18.26
C LYS A 62 12.95 0.85 -18.00
N SER A 63 12.37 1.77 -17.24
CA SER A 63 12.92 3.12 -17.07
C SER A 63 12.97 3.57 -15.61
N TYR A 64 12.27 2.88 -14.72
CA TYR A 64 12.14 3.25 -13.31
C TYR A 64 12.40 2.05 -12.41
N GLU A 65 12.97 2.32 -11.24
CA GLU A 65 13.04 1.36 -10.14
C GLU A 65 11.69 1.32 -9.42
N LEU A 66 11.17 0.11 -9.19
CA LEU A 66 9.86 -0.08 -8.58
C LEU A 66 10.00 -0.68 -7.18
N ALA A 67 9.21 -0.17 -6.25
CA ALA A 67 9.16 -0.65 -4.88
C ALA A 67 7.72 -0.72 -4.36
N ILE A 68 7.52 -1.51 -3.30
CA ILE A 68 6.26 -1.58 -2.56
C ILE A 68 6.49 -1.10 -1.13
N SER A 69 5.57 -0.23 -0.64
CA SER A 69 5.40 0.08 0.78
C SER A 69 3.96 -0.22 1.18
N THR A 70 3.75 -1.23 2.03
CA THR A 70 2.42 -1.72 2.40
C THR A 70 2.29 -2.03 3.88
N ASN A 71 1.09 -1.85 4.44
CA ASN A 71 0.77 -2.32 5.79
C ASN A 71 0.34 -3.81 5.82
N ARG A 72 0.37 -4.50 4.69
CA ARG A 72 0.27 -5.96 4.66
C ARG A 72 1.47 -6.57 5.39
N THR A 73 1.27 -7.68 6.08
CA THR A 73 2.32 -8.35 6.85
C THR A 73 2.99 -9.48 6.06
N ASP A 74 2.69 -10.71 6.37
CA ASP A 74 3.36 -11.95 5.97
C ASP A 74 2.93 -12.52 4.61
N THR A 75 1.82 -12.03 4.05
CA THR A 75 1.26 -12.60 2.81
C THR A 75 1.67 -11.86 1.54
N MET A 76 2.50 -10.80 1.64
CA MET A 76 2.84 -9.99 0.47
C MET A 76 3.65 -10.77 -0.57
N GLU A 77 4.64 -11.55 -0.13
CA GLU A 77 5.45 -12.39 -1.01
C GLU A 77 4.60 -13.45 -1.74
N ALA A 78 3.70 -14.11 -1.01
CA ALA A 78 2.79 -15.10 -1.59
C ALA A 78 1.83 -14.46 -2.61
N LEU A 79 1.35 -13.24 -2.33
CA LEU A 79 0.50 -12.48 -3.24
C LEU A 79 1.24 -12.13 -4.54
N LEU A 80 2.44 -11.58 -4.45
CA LEU A 80 3.24 -11.23 -5.62
C LEU A 80 3.53 -12.46 -6.48
N LYS A 81 3.93 -13.58 -5.88
CA LYS A 81 4.16 -14.83 -6.59
C LYS A 81 2.90 -15.39 -7.25
N SER A 82 1.76 -15.34 -6.58
CA SER A 82 0.50 -15.87 -7.14
C SER A 82 0.02 -15.11 -8.37
N HIS A 83 0.44 -13.85 -8.50
CA HIS A 83 0.12 -12.99 -9.66
C HIS A 83 1.31 -12.77 -10.60
N HIS A 84 2.44 -13.47 -10.39
CA HIS A 84 3.67 -13.34 -11.19
C HIS A 84 4.25 -11.90 -11.21
N LEU A 85 4.11 -11.18 -10.08
CA LEU A 85 4.56 -9.80 -9.94
C LEU A 85 5.89 -9.65 -9.18
N ASP A 86 6.44 -10.72 -8.67
CA ASP A 86 7.61 -10.74 -7.79
C ASP A 86 8.90 -10.22 -8.46
N ASN A 87 8.98 -10.26 -9.79
CA ASN A 87 10.14 -9.81 -10.54
C ASN A 87 10.14 -8.30 -10.88
N TYR A 88 9.04 -7.57 -10.62
CA TYR A 88 8.95 -6.14 -10.95
C TYR A 88 9.53 -5.24 -9.86
N PHE A 89 9.57 -5.71 -8.61
CA PHE A 89 9.87 -4.86 -7.47
C PHE A 89 11.23 -5.21 -6.86
N GLY A 90 12.18 -4.29 -6.98
CA GLY A 90 13.53 -4.47 -6.39
C GLY A 90 13.55 -4.32 -4.86
N LYS A 91 12.54 -3.64 -4.27
CA LYS A 91 12.41 -3.49 -2.82
C LYS A 91 10.94 -3.62 -2.40
N VAL A 92 10.67 -4.46 -1.38
CA VAL A 92 9.33 -4.64 -0.81
C VAL A 92 9.39 -4.40 0.69
N MET A 93 8.72 -3.34 1.15
CA MET A 93 8.56 -2.99 2.54
C MET A 93 7.13 -3.31 3.00
N THR A 94 7.03 -4.10 4.06
CA THR A 94 5.78 -4.53 4.68
C THR A 94 5.72 -4.08 6.14
N ALA A 95 4.56 -4.16 6.78
CA ALA A 95 4.47 -3.88 8.21
C ALA A 95 5.29 -4.87 9.07
N SER A 96 5.68 -6.02 8.52
CA SER A 96 6.51 -7.02 9.23
C SER A 96 8.00 -6.71 9.18
N ASN A 97 8.50 -6.04 8.13
CA ASN A 97 9.92 -5.75 7.95
C ASN A 97 10.26 -4.26 8.12
N ALA A 98 9.29 -3.37 8.11
CA ALA A 98 9.48 -1.97 8.47
C ALA A 98 9.60 -1.81 10.00
N ARG A 99 10.41 -0.86 10.45
CA ARG A 99 10.54 -0.54 11.89
C ARG A 99 9.20 -0.08 12.48
N ARG A 100 8.45 0.73 11.76
CA ARG A 100 7.09 1.17 12.07
C ARG A 100 6.26 1.11 10.79
N PRO A 101 4.98 0.66 10.87
CA PRO A 101 4.11 0.63 9.70
C PRO A 101 3.72 2.03 9.23
N LYS A 102 3.18 2.15 8.01
CA LYS A 102 2.57 3.39 7.53
C LYS A 102 1.50 3.86 8.53
N PRO A 103 1.37 5.16 8.77
CA PRO A 103 1.94 6.29 8.04
C PRO A 103 3.36 6.71 8.46
N ALA A 104 4.03 5.98 9.36
CA ALA A 104 5.41 6.31 9.73
C ALA A 104 6.35 6.31 8.51
N PRO A 105 7.38 7.19 8.47
CA PRO A 105 8.25 7.36 7.31
C PRO A 105 9.20 6.19 7.05
N ASP A 106 9.37 5.28 8.00
CA ASP A 106 10.45 4.31 8.05
C ASP A 106 10.58 3.47 6.76
N ALA A 107 9.46 2.92 6.25
CA ALA A 107 9.47 2.09 5.05
C ALA A 107 9.89 2.89 3.80
N LEU A 108 9.38 4.11 3.63
CA LEU A 108 9.67 4.95 2.48
C LEU A 108 11.10 5.48 2.53
N GLN A 109 11.58 5.87 3.72
CA GLN A 109 12.99 6.25 3.92
C GLN A 109 13.96 5.11 3.57
N GLU A 110 13.61 3.87 3.93
CA GLU A 110 14.43 2.70 3.58
C GLU A 110 14.41 2.43 2.07
N ILE A 111 13.29 2.64 1.39
CA ILE A 111 13.20 2.54 -0.07
C ILE A 111 14.07 3.61 -0.75
N LEU A 112 13.94 4.88 -0.33
CA LEU A 112 14.75 5.98 -0.86
C LEU A 112 16.26 5.72 -0.66
N ALA A 113 16.66 5.25 0.53
CA ALA A 113 18.05 4.91 0.83
C ALA A 113 18.55 3.73 -0.02
N HIS A 114 17.70 2.71 -0.26
CA HIS A 114 18.04 1.55 -1.06
C HIS A 114 18.40 1.95 -2.50
N TYR A 115 17.60 2.81 -3.11
CA TYR A 115 17.83 3.30 -4.48
C TYR A 115 18.73 4.54 -4.54
N LYS A 116 19.16 5.06 -3.39
CA LYS A 116 20.01 6.27 -3.29
C LYS A 116 19.40 7.48 -3.99
N CYS A 117 18.08 7.61 -3.94
CA CYS A 117 17.34 8.72 -4.51
C CYS A 117 16.85 9.70 -3.43
N ILE A 118 16.65 10.95 -3.82
CA ILE A 118 16.04 11.97 -2.98
C ILE A 118 14.51 11.97 -3.16
N PRO A 119 13.74 12.55 -2.23
CA PRO A 119 12.27 12.56 -2.33
C PRO A 119 11.71 13.09 -3.65
N GLY A 120 12.34 14.13 -4.24
CA GLY A 120 11.93 14.71 -5.51
C GLY A 120 12.20 13.83 -6.76
N GLU A 121 12.94 12.73 -6.60
CA GLU A 121 13.20 11.73 -7.65
C GLU A 121 12.30 10.50 -7.51
N ALA A 122 11.42 10.48 -6.50
CA ALA A 122 10.47 9.42 -6.25
C ALA A 122 9.03 9.96 -6.36
N ILE A 123 8.10 9.05 -6.63
CA ILE A 123 6.67 9.32 -6.56
C ILE A 123 5.99 8.14 -5.88
N PHE A 124 5.03 8.43 -5.01
CA PHE A 124 4.26 7.41 -4.30
C PHE A 124 2.86 7.30 -4.91
N ILE A 125 2.37 6.08 -5.12
CA ILE A 125 1.01 5.82 -5.60
C ILE A 125 0.24 5.20 -4.45
N GLY A 126 -0.90 5.78 -4.08
CA GLY A 126 -1.70 5.30 -2.96
C GLY A 126 -3.16 5.75 -3.04
N ASP A 127 -4.02 5.08 -2.26
CA ASP A 127 -5.47 5.28 -2.30
C ASP A 127 -6.08 5.69 -0.95
N SER A 128 -5.28 5.72 0.11
CA SER A 128 -5.74 5.97 1.48
C SER A 128 -5.10 7.19 2.13
N ILE A 129 -5.75 7.72 3.19
CA ILE A 129 -5.17 8.79 4.02
C ILE A 129 -3.84 8.37 4.65
N VAL A 130 -3.68 7.07 4.93
CA VAL A 130 -2.43 6.51 5.45
C VAL A 130 -1.30 6.64 4.43
N ASP A 131 -1.61 6.49 3.13
CA ASP A 131 -0.66 6.68 2.03
C ASP A 131 -0.29 8.15 1.86
N GLU A 132 -1.28 9.05 1.96
CA GLU A 132 -1.05 10.50 1.92
C GLU A 132 -0.11 10.94 3.04
N GLU A 133 -0.40 10.53 4.28
CA GLU A 133 0.44 10.86 5.43
C GLU A 133 1.83 10.25 5.32
N HIS A 134 1.94 9.03 4.79
CA HIS A 134 3.20 8.33 4.56
C HIS A 134 4.07 9.06 3.53
N ALA A 135 3.52 9.40 2.37
CA ALA A 135 4.23 10.15 1.33
C ALA A 135 4.66 11.53 1.84
N ARG A 136 3.73 12.26 2.50
CA ARG A 136 4.01 13.57 3.10
C ARG A 136 5.09 13.53 4.16
N SER A 137 5.17 12.46 4.98
CA SER A 137 6.18 12.29 6.03
C SER A 137 7.63 12.22 5.50
N CYS A 138 7.79 12.00 4.21
CA CYS A 138 9.08 11.92 3.51
C CYS A 138 9.24 12.97 2.39
N ASP A 139 8.33 13.93 2.28
CA ASP A 139 8.29 14.94 1.20
C ASP A 139 8.25 14.31 -0.22
N VAL A 140 7.70 13.11 -0.35
CA VAL A 140 7.53 12.41 -1.64
C VAL A 140 6.19 12.79 -2.24
N PRO A 141 6.14 13.23 -3.52
CA PRO A 141 4.87 13.50 -4.21
C PRO A 141 3.96 12.27 -4.24
N LEU A 142 2.66 12.48 -4.01
CA LEU A 142 1.63 11.45 -4.09
C LEU A 142 0.88 11.52 -5.42
N ILE A 143 0.63 10.36 -6.02
CA ILE A 143 -0.46 10.13 -6.99
C ILE A 143 -1.60 9.44 -6.23
N ALA A 144 -2.74 10.10 -6.13
CA ALA A 144 -3.94 9.53 -5.52
C ALA A 144 -4.65 8.62 -6.53
N PHE A 145 -4.74 7.34 -6.20
CA PHE A 145 -5.40 6.34 -7.03
C PHE A 145 -6.87 6.20 -6.61
N ARG A 146 -7.79 6.53 -7.52
CA ARG A 146 -9.27 6.45 -7.31
C ARG A 146 -9.78 7.09 -6.01
N ASN A 147 -9.05 8.05 -5.48
CA ASN A 147 -9.48 8.77 -4.28
C ASN A 147 -9.29 10.28 -4.44
N PRO A 148 -10.32 10.99 -4.93
CA PRO A 148 -10.25 12.43 -5.16
C PRO A 148 -10.23 13.27 -3.88
N LYS A 149 -10.37 12.65 -2.69
CA LYS A 149 -10.36 13.36 -1.40
C LYS A 149 -8.95 13.56 -0.84
N LEU A 150 -7.96 12.81 -1.35
CA LEU A 150 -6.58 12.92 -0.88
C LEU A 150 -5.92 14.21 -1.40
N GLN A 151 -5.02 14.77 -0.58
CA GLN A 151 -4.12 15.83 -1.03
C GLN A 151 -2.94 15.21 -1.77
N ALA A 152 -2.93 15.35 -3.08
CA ALA A 152 -1.97 14.71 -3.96
C ALA A 152 -1.50 15.65 -5.07
N ALA A 153 -0.33 15.36 -5.64
CA ALA A 153 0.18 16.07 -6.80
C ALA A 153 -0.66 15.75 -8.05
N TYR A 154 -1.15 14.52 -8.16
CA TYR A 154 -1.97 14.04 -9.27
C TYR A 154 -3.05 13.09 -8.77
N HIS A 155 -4.15 12.98 -9.54
CA HIS A 155 -5.22 12.02 -9.31
C HIS A 155 -5.45 11.22 -10.58
N VAL A 156 -5.61 9.91 -10.44
CA VAL A 156 -5.84 8.97 -11.56
C VAL A 156 -6.88 7.93 -11.18
N ASP A 157 -7.57 7.39 -12.16
CA ASP A 157 -8.54 6.30 -11.99
C ASP A 157 -8.02 4.95 -12.51
N SER A 158 -6.88 4.95 -13.23
CA SER A 158 -6.22 3.76 -13.75
C SER A 158 -4.70 3.88 -13.69
N PHE A 159 -3.99 2.74 -13.74
CA PHE A 159 -2.53 2.77 -13.75
C PHE A 159 -1.96 3.32 -15.06
N LEU A 160 -2.63 3.11 -16.19
CA LEU A 160 -2.16 3.62 -17.49
C LEU A 160 -2.25 5.14 -17.59
N GLU A 161 -3.20 5.79 -16.91
CA GLU A 161 -3.27 7.26 -16.83
C GLU A 161 -2.02 7.87 -16.20
N ILE A 162 -1.32 7.14 -15.34
CA ILE A 162 -0.06 7.59 -14.72
C ILE A 162 0.99 7.88 -15.81
N LEU A 163 1.01 7.11 -16.88
CA LEU A 163 1.97 7.26 -17.97
C LEU A 163 1.79 8.56 -18.76
N GLU A 164 0.61 9.19 -18.64
CA GLU A 164 0.28 10.48 -19.28
C GLU A 164 0.66 11.68 -18.41
N LEU A 165 1.07 11.45 -17.16
CA LEU A 165 1.45 12.53 -16.23
C LEU A 165 2.85 13.08 -16.56
N PRO A 166 3.10 14.39 -16.30
CA PRO A 166 4.37 15.05 -16.62
C PRO A 166 5.64 14.31 -16.19
N PRO A 167 5.71 13.64 -15.01
CA PRO A 167 6.91 12.90 -14.62
C PRO A 167 7.23 11.69 -15.51
N PHE A 168 6.25 11.16 -16.26
CA PHE A 168 6.37 9.96 -17.09
C PHE A 168 6.37 10.26 -18.59
N VAL A 169 5.89 11.42 -19.01
CA VAL A 169 5.93 11.86 -20.42
C VAL A 169 7.33 12.35 -20.73
N LYS A 170 7.97 11.72 -21.72
CA LYS A 170 9.30 12.13 -22.24
C LYS A 170 9.18 13.19 -23.31
#